data_67ef696cbe1a94d35ea4a8d6e69b30eb
#
_entry.id   67ef696cbe1a94d35ea4a8d6e69b30eb
#
_cell.length_a   1.000
_cell.length_b   1.000
_cell.length_c   1.000
_cell.angle_alpha   90.00
_cell.angle_beta   90.00
_cell.angle_gamma   90.00
#
_symmetry.space_group_name_H-M   'P 1'
#
loop_
_entity.id
_entity.type
_entity.pdbx_description
1 polymer ?
#
loop_
_entity_poly.entity_id
_entity_poly.type
_entity_poly.pdbx_seq_one_letter_code
_entity_poly.pdbx_strand_id
1 'polypeptide(L)'
;MAVPQMAMAAVGVVTGVVGMFKASSDKKKAEAEAFRMQQKIQEFENNRQEVVNPYAGVESVADMASDLSGEMSNPMANLGVATQAAEIQMEQTDIALANTLDTLMATGASAGGATALAQAAARGKKDVAANIQAQESSNEKARAQGEQNLQNQRIAEKQRIQGINMSEEVRVQDAEAKGSIFEFEKQETRDVASLNRMAGQEAQARQDIASANSAFGAALGGVAGAATSGIASMANET
;
A
#
# COMPACT_ATOMS: atom_id res chain seq x y z
N MET A 1 -34.33 -91.07 -12.54
CA MET A 1 -33.99 -89.69 -13.07
C MET A 1 -33.77 -88.79 -11.89
N ALA A 2 -32.57 -88.73 -11.31
CA ALA A 2 -32.28 -87.89 -10.13
C ALA A 2 -30.93 -87.20 -10.23
N VAL A 3 -30.72 -86.49 -11.33
CA VAL A 3 -29.45 -85.75 -11.54
C VAL A 3 -29.52 -84.24 -11.62
N PRO A 4 -30.69 -83.50 -11.59
CA PRO A 4 -30.65 -82.06 -11.69
C PRO A 4 -30.48 -81.34 -10.36
N GLN A 5 -30.74 -81.86 -9.18
CA GLN A 5 -30.74 -81.13 -7.91
C GLN A 5 -29.33 -80.96 -7.32
N MET A 6 -28.42 -81.95 -7.44
CA MET A 6 -27.02 -81.72 -7.00
C MET A 6 -26.26 -80.69 -7.84
N ALA A 7 -26.62 -80.52 -9.12
CA ALA A 7 -26.00 -79.49 -9.97
C ALA A 7 -26.42 -78.06 -9.58
N MET A 8 -27.65 -77.84 -9.09
CA MET A 8 -28.10 -76.53 -8.61
C MET A 8 -27.44 -76.14 -7.29
N ALA A 9 -27.24 -77.01 -6.36
CA ALA A 9 -26.56 -76.69 -5.10
C ALA A 9 -25.07 -76.40 -5.31
N ALA A 10 -24.40 -77.12 -6.21
CA ALA A 10 -23.01 -76.84 -6.55
C ALA A 10 -22.84 -75.52 -7.30
N VAL A 11 -23.79 -75.10 -8.16
CA VAL A 11 -23.78 -73.84 -8.87
C VAL A 11 -24.01 -72.69 -7.91
N GLY A 12 -24.89 -72.83 -6.89
CA GLY A 12 -25.13 -71.79 -5.88
C GLY A 12 -23.92 -71.52 -4.99
N VAL A 13 -23.18 -72.60 -4.58
CA VAL A 13 -21.96 -72.39 -3.78
C VAL A 13 -20.84 -71.81 -4.59
N VAL A 14 -20.67 -72.17 -5.85
CA VAL A 14 -19.64 -71.59 -6.73
C VAL A 14 -19.92 -70.16 -7.03
N THR A 15 -21.17 -69.75 -7.29
CA THR A 15 -21.53 -68.38 -7.53
C THR A 15 -21.37 -67.47 -6.28
N GLY A 16 -21.66 -68.05 -5.08
CA GLY A 16 -21.46 -67.33 -3.80
C GLY A 16 -19.96 -67.12 -3.51
N VAL A 17 -19.12 -68.11 -3.72
CA VAL A 17 -17.66 -67.97 -3.53
C VAL A 17 -17.04 -67.01 -4.56
N VAL A 18 -17.43 -67.10 -5.83
CA VAL A 18 -16.99 -66.19 -6.87
C VAL A 18 -17.44 -64.70 -6.56
N GLY A 19 -18.65 -64.55 -6.02
CA GLY A 19 -19.15 -63.24 -5.56
C GLY A 19 -18.31 -62.68 -4.43
N MET A 20 -17.87 -63.43 -3.46
CA MET A 20 -16.99 -63.01 -2.36
C MET A 20 -15.60 -62.61 -2.87
N PHE A 21 -15.01 -63.40 -3.77
CA PHE A 21 -13.70 -63.06 -4.36
C PHE A 21 -13.78 -61.78 -5.19
N LYS A 22 -14.87 -61.57 -5.94
CA LYS A 22 -15.10 -60.37 -6.71
C LYS A 22 -15.30 -59.15 -5.80
N ALA A 23 -16.11 -59.22 -4.76
CA ALA A 23 -16.32 -58.16 -3.78
C ALA A 23 -15.02 -57.79 -3.05
N SER A 24 -14.19 -58.77 -2.68
CA SER A 24 -12.88 -58.56 -2.07
C SER A 24 -11.89 -57.89 -3.05
N SER A 25 -11.92 -58.27 -4.33
CA SER A 25 -11.10 -57.67 -5.38
C SER A 25 -11.51 -56.23 -5.66
N ASP A 26 -12.81 -55.96 -5.73
CA ASP A 26 -13.34 -54.61 -6.00
C ASP A 26 -13.07 -53.68 -4.82
N LYS A 27 -13.13 -54.18 -3.57
CA LYS A 27 -12.72 -53.44 -2.39
C LYS A 27 -11.24 -53.03 -2.45
N LYS A 28 -10.34 -53.98 -2.77
CA LYS A 28 -8.90 -53.67 -2.92
C LYS A 28 -8.61 -52.68 -4.03
N LYS A 29 -9.36 -52.74 -5.15
CA LYS A 29 -9.24 -51.76 -6.24
C LYS A 29 -9.69 -50.38 -5.79
N ALA A 30 -10.84 -50.28 -5.12
CA ALA A 30 -11.34 -49.00 -4.59
C ALA A 30 -10.38 -48.39 -3.57
N GLU A 31 -9.80 -49.20 -2.66
CA GLU A 31 -8.79 -48.75 -1.72
C GLU A 31 -7.51 -48.23 -2.44
N ALA A 32 -7.07 -48.96 -3.46
CA ALA A 32 -5.89 -48.57 -4.26
C ALA A 32 -6.15 -47.28 -5.07
N GLU A 33 -7.34 -47.12 -5.62
CA GLU A 33 -7.74 -45.90 -6.33
C GLU A 33 -7.86 -44.69 -5.38
N ALA A 34 -8.45 -44.89 -4.20
CA ALA A 34 -8.51 -43.86 -3.16
C ALA A 34 -7.11 -43.41 -2.73
N PHE A 35 -6.19 -44.35 -2.52
CA PHE A 35 -4.80 -44.07 -2.18
C PHE A 35 -4.07 -43.30 -3.29
N ARG A 36 -4.23 -43.71 -4.56
CA ARG A 36 -3.66 -43.01 -5.71
C ARG A 36 -4.22 -41.58 -5.84
N MET A 37 -5.51 -41.42 -5.59
CA MET A 37 -6.14 -40.11 -5.62
C MET A 37 -5.60 -39.20 -4.51
N GLN A 38 -5.42 -39.73 -3.30
CA GLN A 38 -4.82 -39.01 -2.19
C GLN A 38 -3.38 -38.56 -2.52
N GLN A 39 -2.58 -39.46 -3.10
CA GLN A 39 -1.22 -39.09 -3.54
C GLN A 39 -1.23 -37.97 -4.58
N LYS A 40 -2.10 -38.05 -5.59
CA LYS A 40 -2.23 -37.00 -6.60
C LYS A 40 -2.67 -35.67 -6.02
N ILE A 41 -3.56 -35.65 -5.04
CA ILE A 41 -3.98 -34.45 -4.35
C ILE A 41 -2.82 -33.84 -3.57
N GLN A 42 -2.07 -34.70 -2.84
CA GLN A 42 -0.90 -34.27 -2.07
C GLN A 42 0.20 -33.70 -2.98
N GLU A 43 0.44 -34.36 -4.12
CA GLU A 43 1.38 -33.89 -5.13
C GLU A 43 0.92 -32.55 -5.74
N PHE A 44 -0.37 -32.38 -6.03
CA PHE A 44 -0.95 -31.14 -6.51
C PHE A 44 -0.86 -30.01 -5.45
N GLU A 45 -1.07 -30.33 -4.18
CA GLU A 45 -0.94 -29.36 -3.08
C GLU A 45 0.52 -28.94 -2.86
N ASN A 46 1.46 -29.88 -2.96
CA ASN A 46 2.89 -29.59 -2.82
C ASN A 46 3.45 -28.78 -4.01
N ASN A 47 2.90 -28.96 -5.21
CA ASN A 47 3.31 -28.24 -6.42
C ASN A 47 2.46 -26.97 -6.68
N ARG A 48 1.63 -26.58 -5.75
CA ARG A 48 0.77 -25.42 -5.87
C ARG A 48 1.59 -24.14 -5.84
N GLN A 49 1.29 -23.20 -6.74
CA GLN A 49 1.91 -21.88 -6.71
C GLN A 49 1.63 -21.18 -5.39
N GLU A 50 2.64 -20.53 -4.85
CA GLU A 50 2.53 -19.66 -3.69
C GLU A 50 1.52 -18.52 -3.95
N VAL A 51 0.85 -18.05 -2.90
CA VAL A 51 0.00 -16.87 -3.00
C VAL A 51 0.90 -15.66 -3.09
N VAL A 52 0.95 -15.03 -4.25
CA VAL A 52 1.72 -13.79 -4.44
C VAL A 52 0.86 -12.61 -3.99
N ASN A 53 1.40 -11.84 -3.06
CA ASN A 53 0.79 -10.58 -2.63
C ASN A 53 0.98 -9.50 -3.72
N PRO A 54 -0.11 -9.02 -4.37
CA PRO A 54 0.01 -8.01 -5.42
C PRO A 54 0.41 -6.62 -4.88
N TYR A 55 0.36 -6.41 -3.58
CA TYR A 55 0.74 -5.18 -2.90
C TYR A 55 2.16 -5.25 -2.32
N ALA A 56 2.84 -6.40 -2.42
CA ALA A 56 4.23 -6.53 -2.01
C ALA A 56 5.12 -5.61 -2.86
N GLY A 57 5.97 -4.83 -2.21
CA GLY A 57 6.86 -3.90 -2.89
C GLY A 57 6.26 -2.52 -3.17
N VAL A 58 5.13 -2.17 -2.56
CA VAL A 58 4.65 -0.77 -2.54
C VAL A 58 5.56 0.02 -1.60
N GLU A 59 6.36 0.92 -2.19
CA GLU A 59 7.28 1.79 -1.47
C GLU A 59 6.74 3.22 -1.39
N SER A 60 7.19 3.96 -0.37
CA SER A 60 6.90 5.39 -0.27
C SER A 60 7.64 6.17 -1.35
N VAL A 61 6.96 7.13 -1.97
CA VAL A 61 7.58 8.10 -2.87
C VAL A 61 7.77 9.46 -2.20
N ALA A 62 7.66 9.51 -0.87
CA ALA A 62 7.84 10.72 -0.08
C ALA A 62 9.22 11.37 -0.32
N ASP A 63 10.26 10.57 -0.50
CA ASP A 63 11.64 11.04 -0.77
C ASP A 63 11.78 11.76 -2.12
N MET A 64 10.82 11.61 -3.02
CA MET A 64 10.79 12.36 -4.28
C MET A 64 10.28 13.81 -4.08
N ALA A 65 9.70 14.12 -2.93
CA ALA A 65 9.26 15.46 -2.60
C ALA A 65 10.45 16.31 -2.13
N SER A 66 10.92 17.22 -3.00
CA SER A 66 12.02 18.14 -2.67
C SER A 66 11.55 19.21 -1.68
N ASP A 67 12.38 19.48 -0.67
CA ASP A 67 12.23 20.63 0.21
C ASP A 67 12.86 21.88 -0.45
N LEU A 68 12.03 22.81 -0.88
CA LEU A 68 12.44 24.05 -1.52
C LEU A 68 12.73 25.18 -0.54
N SER A 69 12.60 24.95 0.77
CA SER A 69 12.79 25.98 1.80
C SER A 69 14.18 26.61 1.79
N GLY A 70 15.20 25.86 1.35
CA GLY A 70 16.59 26.32 1.22
C GLY A 70 16.82 27.27 0.05
N GLU A 71 16.01 27.19 -1.01
CA GLU A 71 16.12 28.03 -2.20
C GLU A 71 15.37 29.36 -2.05
N MET A 72 14.50 29.46 -1.05
CA MET A 72 13.72 30.67 -0.79
C MET A 72 14.60 31.76 -0.19
N SER A 73 14.58 32.95 -0.77
CA SER A 73 15.33 34.11 -0.31
C SER A 73 14.43 35.32 -0.13
N ASN A 74 14.86 36.25 0.71
CA ASN A 74 14.16 37.52 0.89
C ASN A 74 14.57 38.51 -0.21
N PRO A 75 13.69 38.85 -1.17
CA PRO A 75 14.02 39.79 -2.25
C PRO A 75 14.27 41.19 -1.74
N MET A 76 13.82 41.50 -0.52
CA MET A 76 14.00 42.83 0.12
C MET A 76 15.31 42.94 0.92
N ALA A 77 16.10 41.84 1.02
CA ALA A 77 17.31 41.79 1.85
C ALA A 77 18.35 42.88 1.45
N ASN A 78 18.45 43.18 0.16
CA ASN A 78 19.48 44.06 -0.41
C ASN A 78 18.96 45.47 -0.74
N LEU A 79 17.82 45.88 -0.16
CA LEU A 79 17.36 47.27 -0.33
C LEU A 79 18.38 48.24 0.24
N GLY A 80 18.91 49.12 -0.59
CA GLY A 80 19.82 50.22 -0.23
C GLY A 80 19.14 51.56 -0.25
N VAL A 81 19.79 52.55 0.37
CA VAL A 81 19.38 53.94 0.27
C VAL A 81 19.81 54.48 -1.08
N ALA A 82 18.98 55.27 -1.75
CA ALA A 82 19.32 55.94 -3.01
C ALA A 82 20.14 57.18 -2.72
N THR A 83 21.44 57.00 -2.46
CA THR A 83 22.38 58.08 -2.13
C THR A 83 22.58 59.07 -3.28
N GLN A 84 22.49 58.58 -4.53
CA GLN A 84 22.68 59.41 -5.72
C GLN A 84 21.68 60.58 -5.81
N ALA A 85 20.41 60.32 -5.45
CA ALA A 85 19.42 61.40 -5.41
C ALA A 85 19.72 62.44 -4.34
N ALA A 86 20.24 61.98 -3.19
CA ALA A 86 20.67 62.86 -2.11
C ALA A 86 21.90 63.68 -2.48
N GLU A 87 22.87 63.08 -3.18
CA GLU A 87 24.07 63.75 -3.70
C GLU A 87 23.71 64.85 -4.71
N ILE A 88 22.83 64.55 -5.67
CA ILE A 88 22.34 65.50 -6.65
C ILE A 88 21.61 66.72 -5.95
N GLN A 89 20.82 66.40 -4.93
CA GLN A 89 20.10 67.43 -4.17
C GLN A 89 21.04 68.33 -3.37
N MET A 90 22.10 67.77 -2.78
CA MET A 90 23.15 68.53 -2.10
C MET A 90 23.92 69.36 -3.07
N GLU A 91 24.34 68.87 -4.23
CA GLU A 91 25.03 69.57 -5.27
C GLU A 91 24.20 70.76 -5.80
N GLN A 92 22.90 70.54 -6.08
CA GLN A 92 22.01 71.61 -6.51
C GLN A 92 21.85 72.71 -5.43
N THR A 93 21.79 72.25 -4.15
CA THR A 93 21.71 73.22 -3.02
C THR A 93 23.02 74.05 -2.92
N ASP A 94 24.17 73.43 -3.05
CA ASP A 94 25.47 74.13 -2.99
C ASP A 94 25.64 75.10 -4.17
N ILE A 95 25.21 74.71 -5.39
CA ILE A 95 25.23 75.62 -6.57
C ILE A 95 24.29 76.80 -6.34
N ALA A 96 23.07 76.58 -5.84
CA ALA A 96 22.11 77.65 -5.57
C ALA A 96 22.65 78.65 -4.51
N LEU A 97 23.31 78.07 -3.47
CA LEU A 97 23.93 78.82 -2.41
C LEU A 97 25.11 79.68 -2.93
N ALA A 98 25.97 79.13 -3.80
CA ALA A 98 27.09 79.78 -4.43
C ALA A 98 26.59 80.99 -5.29
N ASN A 99 25.60 80.78 -6.15
CA ASN A 99 25.00 81.80 -6.98
C ASN A 99 24.36 82.90 -6.14
N THR A 100 23.75 82.58 -5.01
CA THR A 100 23.16 83.55 -4.10
C THR A 100 24.24 84.32 -3.38
N LEU A 101 25.32 83.68 -2.98
CA LEU A 101 26.47 84.37 -2.37
C LEU A 101 27.13 85.33 -3.33
N ASP A 102 27.36 84.97 -4.58
CA ASP A 102 27.89 85.87 -5.61
C ASP A 102 27.01 87.09 -5.82
N THR A 103 25.70 86.88 -5.85
CA THR A 103 24.73 87.99 -5.96
C THR A 103 24.78 88.89 -4.75
N LEU A 104 24.89 88.36 -3.54
CA LEU A 104 25.00 89.14 -2.30
C LEU A 104 26.29 89.91 -2.25
N MET A 105 27.40 89.39 -2.71
CA MET A 105 28.69 90.01 -2.80
C MET A 105 28.67 91.19 -3.84
N ALA A 106 28.04 90.94 -4.98
CA ALA A 106 27.92 91.92 -6.05
C ALA A 106 27.02 93.13 -5.64
N THR A 107 26.05 92.91 -4.78
CA THR A 107 25.11 93.94 -4.29
C THR A 107 25.56 94.64 -3.02
N GLY A 108 26.74 94.33 -2.45
CA GLY A 108 27.26 94.90 -1.22
C GLY A 108 26.48 94.53 0.03
N ALA A 109 25.83 93.37 0.06
CA ALA A 109 25.00 92.93 1.18
C ALA A 109 25.83 92.82 2.48
N SER A 110 25.27 93.24 3.60
CA SER A 110 25.88 93.19 4.91
C SER A 110 26.08 91.78 5.46
N ALA A 111 26.86 91.59 6.52
CA ALA A 111 27.11 90.31 7.22
C ALA A 111 25.85 89.52 7.57
N GLY A 112 24.66 90.14 7.66
CA GLY A 112 23.37 89.46 7.89
C GLY A 112 22.93 88.57 6.73
N GLY A 113 23.27 88.89 5.48
CA GLY A 113 22.96 88.07 4.31
C GLY A 113 23.75 86.77 4.30
N ALA A 114 25.03 86.81 4.68
CA ALA A 114 25.88 85.65 4.78
C ALA A 114 25.40 84.69 5.88
N THR A 115 24.93 85.19 7.03
CA THR A 115 24.36 84.35 8.12
C THR A 115 23.07 83.68 7.70
N ALA A 116 22.18 84.42 6.98
CA ALA A 116 20.94 83.81 6.47
C ALA A 116 21.21 82.71 5.45
N LEU A 117 22.21 82.91 4.59
CA LEU A 117 22.63 81.87 3.61
C LEU A 117 23.21 80.64 4.28
N ALA A 118 24.07 80.81 5.29
CA ALA A 118 24.61 79.66 6.07
C ALA A 118 23.52 78.88 6.78
N GLN A 119 22.50 79.60 7.31
CA GLN A 119 21.32 78.88 7.93
C GLN A 119 20.48 78.20 6.87
N ALA A 120 20.30 78.68 5.68
CA ALA A 120 19.59 78.06 4.60
C ALA A 120 20.35 76.80 4.13
N ALA A 121 21.69 76.86 4.02
CA ALA A 121 22.54 75.67 3.73
C ALA A 121 22.40 74.57 4.80
N ALA A 122 22.48 74.98 6.06
CA ALA A 122 22.33 74.00 7.18
C ALA A 122 20.94 73.32 7.20
N ARG A 123 19.87 74.08 6.87
CA ARG A 123 18.52 73.51 6.74
C ARG A 123 18.45 72.53 5.56
N GLY A 124 18.93 72.92 4.38
CA GLY A 124 18.96 72.08 3.19
C GLY A 124 19.68 70.69 3.45
N LYS A 125 20.86 70.75 4.09
CA LYS A 125 21.61 69.56 4.48
C LYS A 125 20.85 68.67 5.51
N LYS A 126 20.15 69.34 6.45
CA LYS A 126 19.32 68.63 7.43
C LYS A 126 18.10 68.01 6.78
N ASP A 127 17.48 68.65 5.81
CA ASP A 127 16.32 68.07 5.09
C ASP A 127 16.74 66.80 4.26
N VAL A 128 17.91 66.88 3.58
CA VAL A 128 18.49 65.73 2.88
C VAL A 128 18.78 64.57 3.86
N ALA A 129 19.40 64.86 5.01
CA ALA A 129 19.67 63.83 6.01
C ALA A 129 18.38 63.21 6.57
N ALA A 130 17.32 63.99 6.79
CA ALA A 130 16.03 63.52 7.22
C ALA A 130 15.37 62.61 6.16
N ASN A 131 15.49 62.95 4.88
CA ASN A 131 14.99 62.13 3.77
C ASN A 131 15.73 60.77 3.69
N ILE A 132 17.05 60.79 3.82
CA ILE A 132 17.87 59.56 3.88
C ILE A 132 17.43 58.67 5.05
N GLN A 133 17.27 59.24 6.24
CA GLN A 133 16.85 58.51 7.43
C GLN A 133 15.43 57.93 7.27
N ALA A 134 14.50 58.67 6.67
CA ALA A 134 13.16 58.20 6.38
C ALA A 134 13.17 57.03 5.39
N GLN A 135 14.00 57.13 4.34
CA GLN A 135 14.18 56.04 3.36
C GLN A 135 14.80 54.78 4.00
N GLU A 136 15.82 54.96 4.84
CA GLU A 136 16.45 53.86 5.57
C GLU A 136 15.46 53.16 6.52
N SER A 137 14.69 53.88 7.28
CA SER A 137 13.62 53.33 8.12
C SER A 137 12.55 52.60 7.32
N SER A 138 12.21 53.08 6.12
CA SER A 138 11.28 52.39 5.21
C SER A 138 11.89 51.09 4.67
N ASN A 139 13.17 51.11 4.29
CA ASN A 139 13.90 49.94 3.82
C ASN A 139 14.05 48.89 4.92
N GLU A 140 14.33 49.29 6.16
CA GLU A 140 14.37 48.35 7.30
C GLU A 140 13.03 47.67 7.53
N LYS A 141 11.93 48.43 7.48
CA LYS A 141 10.59 47.84 7.58
C LYS A 141 10.31 46.84 6.44
N ALA A 142 10.68 47.20 5.21
CA ALA A 142 10.51 46.33 4.04
C ALA A 142 11.34 45.05 4.18
N ARG A 143 12.60 45.17 4.64
CA ARG A 143 13.46 43.99 4.92
C ARG A 143 12.84 43.10 5.99
N ALA A 144 12.35 43.68 7.11
CA ALA A 144 11.70 42.91 8.19
C ALA A 144 10.43 42.21 7.72
N GLN A 145 9.60 42.89 6.91
CA GLN A 145 8.41 42.27 6.30
C GLN A 145 8.78 41.15 5.32
N GLY A 146 9.81 41.38 4.51
CA GLY A 146 10.33 40.38 3.60
C GLY A 146 10.82 39.12 4.34
N GLU A 147 11.50 39.29 5.47
CA GLU A 147 11.96 38.20 6.32
C GLU A 147 10.79 37.43 6.96
N GLN A 148 9.79 38.13 7.46
CA GLN A 148 8.58 37.50 8.00
C GLN A 148 7.84 36.71 6.92
N ASN A 149 7.71 37.24 5.72
CA ASN A 149 7.09 36.55 4.59
C ASN A 149 7.89 35.29 4.21
N LEU A 150 9.23 35.38 4.16
CA LEU A 150 10.11 34.26 3.91
C LEU A 150 9.95 33.16 4.97
N GLN A 151 9.89 33.51 6.25
CA GLN A 151 9.64 32.56 7.33
C GLN A 151 8.29 31.86 7.18
N ASN A 152 7.24 32.60 6.84
CA ASN A 152 5.92 32.03 6.62
C ASN A 152 5.92 31.04 5.42
N GLN A 153 6.60 31.40 4.33
CA GLN A 153 6.75 30.53 3.17
C GLN A 153 7.53 29.26 3.51
N ARG A 154 8.60 29.35 4.27
CA ARG A 154 9.37 28.19 4.74
C ARG A 154 8.57 27.28 5.67
N ILE A 155 7.73 27.85 6.54
CA ILE A 155 6.83 27.07 7.39
C ILE A 155 5.79 26.36 6.52
N ALA A 156 5.17 27.04 5.57
CA ALA A 156 4.20 26.45 4.67
C ALA A 156 4.81 25.30 3.84
N GLU A 157 6.04 25.48 3.35
CA GLU A 157 6.76 24.43 2.62
C GLU A 157 7.05 23.20 3.49
N LYS A 158 7.51 23.39 4.72
CA LYS A 158 7.70 22.29 5.67
C LYS A 158 6.40 21.55 5.98
N GLN A 159 5.29 22.28 6.14
CA GLN A 159 3.97 21.68 6.32
C GLN A 159 3.52 20.88 5.09
N ARG A 160 3.82 21.38 3.88
CA ARG A 160 3.55 20.68 2.63
C ARG A 160 4.30 19.34 2.57
N ILE A 161 5.61 19.36 2.83
CA ILE A 161 6.44 18.15 2.86
C ILE A 161 5.95 17.16 3.93
N GLN A 162 5.66 17.65 5.13
CA GLN A 162 5.13 16.82 6.21
C GLN A 162 3.78 16.19 5.82
N GLY A 163 2.91 16.93 5.15
CA GLY A 163 1.64 16.41 4.63
C GLY A 163 1.83 15.31 3.59
N ILE A 164 2.81 15.46 2.68
CA ILE A 164 3.15 14.43 1.69
C ILE A 164 3.67 13.17 2.40
N ASN A 165 4.61 13.31 3.35
CA ASN A 165 5.18 12.18 4.08
C ASN A 165 4.10 11.39 4.82
N MET A 166 3.20 12.08 5.53
CA MET A 166 2.08 11.43 6.23
C MET A 166 1.12 10.73 5.26
N SER A 167 0.81 11.36 4.13
CA SER A 167 -0.08 10.77 3.11
C SER A 167 0.52 9.52 2.49
N GLU A 168 1.82 9.54 2.18
CA GLU A 168 2.54 8.41 1.63
C GLU A 168 2.68 7.26 2.64
N GLU A 169 2.92 7.57 3.90
CA GLU A 169 2.98 6.55 4.95
C GLU A 169 1.63 5.85 5.13
N VAL A 170 0.54 6.60 5.16
CA VAL A 170 -0.83 6.03 5.21
C VAL A 170 -1.09 5.16 3.97
N ARG A 171 -0.65 5.59 2.77
CA ARG A 171 -0.79 4.81 1.54
C ARG A 171 -0.05 3.48 1.60
N VAL A 172 1.17 3.48 2.12
CA VAL A 172 1.98 2.26 2.28
C VAL A 172 1.33 1.32 3.30
N GLN A 173 0.93 1.83 4.47
CA GLN A 173 0.23 1.04 5.50
C GLN A 173 -1.08 0.43 4.99
N ASP A 174 -1.86 1.19 4.21
CA ASP A 174 -3.10 0.70 3.60
C ASP A 174 -2.83 -0.41 2.56
N ALA A 175 -1.76 -0.27 1.77
CA ALA A 175 -1.32 -1.30 0.84
C ALA A 175 -0.86 -2.57 1.56
N GLU A 176 -0.08 -2.46 2.63
CA GLU A 176 0.36 -3.60 3.46
C GLU A 176 -0.83 -4.32 4.12
N ALA A 177 -1.78 -3.55 4.68
CA ALA A 177 -3.00 -4.11 5.25
C ALA A 177 -3.84 -4.85 4.20
N LYS A 178 -4.02 -4.27 3.01
CA LYS A 178 -4.71 -4.92 1.89
C LYS A 178 -3.98 -6.17 1.42
N GLY A 179 -2.66 -6.13 1.39
CA GLY A 179 -1.83 -7.28 1.06
C GLY A 179 -2.02 -8.44 2.02
N SER A 180 -1.99 -8.16 3.32
CA SER A 180 -2.20 -9.16 4.37
C SER A 180 -3.61 -9.76 4.33
N ILE A 181 -4.63 -8.94 4.10
CA ILE A 181 -6.02 -9.42 3.94
C ILE A 181 -6.12 -10.31 2.69
N PHE A 182 -5.53 -9.91 1.58
CA PHE A 182 -5.54 -10.69 0.35
C PHE A 182 -4.88 -12.06 0.53
N GLU A 183 -3.71 -12.12 1.17
CA GLU A 183 -3.03 -13.39 1.47
C GLU A 183 -3.91 -14.28 2.35
N PHE A 184 -4.47 -13.73 3.43
CA PHE A 184 -5.35 -14.47 4.33
C PHE A 184 -6.59 -15.02 3.61
N GLU A 185 -7.32 -14.20 2.85
CA GLU A 185 -8.51 -14.62 2.11
C GLU A 185 -8.19 -15.72 1.09
N LYS A 186 -7.06 -15.60 0.38
CA LYS A 186 -6.64 -16.60 -0.60
C LYS A 186 -6.24 -17.90 0.06
N GLN A 187 -5.57 -17.83 1.20
CA GLN A 187 -5.19 -19.01 1.98
C GLN A 187 -6.42 -19.69 2.56
N GLU A 188 -7.34 -18.96 3.18
CA GLU A 188 -8.59 -19.49 3.69
C GLU A 188 -9.45 -20.14 2.59
N THR A 189 -9.56 -19.49 1.43
CA THR A 189 -10.27 -20.05 0.28
C THR A 189 -9.66 -21.39 -0.17
N ARG A 190 -8.34 -21.50 -0.14
CA ARG A 190 -7.61 -22.76 -0.45
C ARG A 190 -7.86 -23.84 0.58
N ASP A 191 -7.81 -23.47 1.86
CA ASP A 191 -8.02 -24.39 2.97
C ASP A 191 -9.45 -24.92 2.99
N VAL A 192 -10.44 -24.08 2.80
CA VAL A 192 -11.85 -24.49 2.66
C VAL A 192 -12.05 -25.41 1.45
N ALA A 193 -11.42 -25.10 0.31
CA ALA A 193 -11.51 -25.95 -0.87
C ALA A 193 -10.83 -27.32 -0.64
N SER A 194 -9.75 -27.40 0.13
CA SER A 194 -9.09 -28.65 0.48
C SER A 194 -9.93 -29.46 1.48
N LEU A 195 -10.50 -28.82 2.50
CA LEU A 195 -11.41 -29.45 3.46
C LEU A 195 -12.66 -30.03 2.77
N ASN A 196 -13.26 -29.29 1.84
CA ASN A 196 -14.41 -29.77 1.08
C ASN A 196 -14.06 -30.99 0.21
N ARG A 197 -12.88 -31.06 -0.38
CA ARG A 197 -12.39 -32.21 -1.13
C ARG A 197 -12.19 -33.43 -0.22
N MET A 198 -11.57 -33.23 0.96
CA MET A 198 -11.38 -34.29 1.94
C MET A 198 -12.72 -34.86 2.45
N ALA A 199 -13.68 -33.97 2.77
CA ALA A 199 -15.01 -34.38 3.20
C ALA A 199 -15.76 -35.16 2.10
N GLY A 200 -15.64 -34.73 0.85
CA GLY A 200 -16.19 -35.46 -0.30
C GLY A 200 -15.59 -36.85 -0.47
N GLN A 201 -14.28 -36.99 -0.31
CA GLN A 201 -13.58 -38.27 -0.39
C GLN A 201 -13.96 -39.21 0.78
N GLU A 202 -14.06 -38.66 1.99
CA GLU A 202 -14.49 -39.46 3.15
C GLU A 202 -15.91 -39.98 2.96
N ALA A 203 -16.84 -39.17 2.47
CA ALA A 203 -18.20 -39.57 2.17
C ALA A 203 -18.24 -40.65 1.11
N GLN A 204 -17.45 -40.55 0.05
CA GLN A 204 -17.37 -41.58 -0.99
C GLN A 204 -16.76 -42.88 -0.47
N ALA A 205 -15.67 -42.81 0.30
CA ALA A 205 -15.06 -43.98 0.92
C ALA A 205 -16.03 -44.70 1.87
N ARG A 206 -16.81 -43.99 2.66
CA ARG A 206 -17.86 -44.57 3.51
C ARG A 206 -18.95 -45.27 2.70
N GLN A 207 -19.35 -44.69 1.56
CA GLN A 207 -20.35 -45.28 0.67
C GLN A 207 -19.80 -46.55 -0.02
N ASP A 208 -18.54 -46.54 -0.43
CA ASP A 208 -17.87 -47.68 -1.04
C ASP A 208 -17.73 -48.83 -0.04
N ILE A 209 -17.35 -48.53 1.21
CA ILE A 209 -17.31 -49.51 2.30
C ILE A 209 -18.71 -50.09 2.58
N ALA A 210 -19.74 -49.26 2.63
CA ALA A 210 -21.10 -49.71 2.86
C ALA A 210 -21.61 -50.63 1.72
N SER A 211 -21.31 -50.24 0.47
CA SER A 211 -21.66 -51.05 -0.71
C SER A 211 -20.90 -52.40 -0.75
N ALA A 212 -19.61 -52.40 -0.43
CA ALA A 212 -18.80 -53.61 -0.32
C ALA A 212 -19.29 -54.54 0.79
N ASN A 213 -19.64 -53.96 1.95
CA ASN A 213 -20.19 -54.75 3.06
C ASN A 213 -21.56 -55.35 2.73
N SER A 214 -22.43 -54.65 2.03
CA SER A 214 -23.72 -55.16 1.58
C SER A 214 -23.55 -56.29 0.55
N ALA A 215 -22.65 -56.12 -0.40
CA ALA A 215 -22.31 -57.16 -1.39
C ALA A 215 -21.71 -58.41 -0.73
N PHE A 216 -20.85 -58.25 0.28
CA PHE A 216 -20.28 -59.34 1.04
C PHE A 216 -21.37 -60.04 1.87
N GLY A 217 -22.27 -59.33 2.52
CA GLY A 217 -23.41 -59.91 3.25
C GLY A 217 -24.35 -60.69 2.34
N ALA A 218 -24.65 -60.18 1.14
CA ALA A 218 -25.45 -60.89 0.14
C ALA A 218 -24.78 -62.21 -0.35
N ALA A 219 -23.44 -62.15 -0.56
CA ALA A 219 -22.67 -63.35 -0.95
C ALA A 219 -22.66 -64.39 0.14
N LEU A 220 -22.50 -64.04 1.42
CA LEU A 220 -22.62 -64.95 2.57
C LEU A 220 -24.01 -65.51 2.70
N GLY A 221 -25.07 -64.73 2.54
CA GLY A 221 -26.45 -65.23 2.57
C GLY A 221 -26.74 -66.18 1.44
N GLY A 222 -26.17 -65.99 0.25
CA GLY A 222 -26.26 -66.89 -0.87
C GLY A 222 -25.59 -68.28 -0.61
N VAL A 223 -24.41 -68.28 0.03
CA VAL A 223 -23.69 -69.48 0.40
C VAL A 223 -24.45 -70.23 1.49
N ALA A 224 -24.94 -69.57 2.52
CA ALA A 224 -25.74 -70.20 3.59
C ALA A 224 -27.06 -70.75 3.07
N GLY A 225 -27.74 -70.04 2.17
CA GLY A 225 -28.97 -70.54 1.53
C GLY A 225 -28.75 -71.75 0.63
N ALA A 226 -27.64 -71.79 -0.11
CA ALA A 226 -27.26 -72.94 -0.93
C ALA A 226 -26.90 -74.15 -0.08
N ALA A 227 -26.22 -73.95 1.07
CA ALA A 227 -25.87 -75.03 1.99
C ALA A 227 -27.12 -75.68 2.67
N THR A 228 -28.05 -74.79 3.10
CA THR A 228 -29.29 -75.25 3.73
C THR A 228 -30.22 -75.97 2.76
N SER A 229 -30.35 -75.50 1.52
CA SER A 229 -31.13 -76.18 0.48
C SER A 229 -30.51 -77.56 0.06
N GLY A 230 -29.16 -77.62 0.04
CA GLY A 230 -28.43 -78.86 -0.23
C GLY A 230 -28.62 -79.89 0.86
N ILE A 231 -28.63 -79.48 2.15
CA ILE A 231 -28.89 -80.38 3.27
C ILE A 231 -30.35 -80.88 3.29
N ALA A 232 -31.31 -79.99 3.00
CA ALA A 232 -32.72 -80.31 2.93
C ALA A 232 -33.02 -81.33 1.79
N SER A 233 -32.33 -81.20 0.65
CA SER A 233 -32.47 -82.15 -0.43
C SER A 233 -31.93 -83.59 -0.08
N MET A 234 -30.82 -83.64 0.68
CA MET A 234 -30.26 -84.89 1.17
C MET A 234 -31.13 -85.58 2.23
N ALA A 235 -31.83 -84.79 3.07
CA ALA A 235 -32.71 -85.36 4.11
C ALA A 235 -34.05 -85.91 3.57
N ASN A 236 -34.42 -85.55 2.33
CA ASN A 236 -35.67 -85.99 1.72
C ASN A 236 -35.49 -87.27 0.81
N GLU A 237 -34.27 -87.77 0.65
CA GLU A 237 -33.93 -88.97 -0.12
C GLU A 237 -33.71 -90.23 0.77
N THR A 238 -33.84 -90.12 2.10
CA THR A 238 -33.79 -91.24 3.05
C THR A 238 -35.20 -91.58 3.55
#